data_848c0e2f1b29492ed92128a64b949441
#
_entry.id   848c0e2f1b29492ed92128a64b949441
#
_cell.length_a   1.000
_cell.length_b   1.000
_cell.length_c   1.000
_cell.angle_alpha   90.00
_cell.angle_beta   90.00
_cell.angle_gamma   90.00
#
_symmetry.space_group_name_H-M   'P 1'
#
loop_
_entity.id
_entity.type
_entity.pdbx_description
1 polymer ?
#
loop_
_entity_poly.entity_id
_entity_poly.type
_entity_poly.pdbx_seq_one_letter_code
_entity_poly.pdbx_strand_id
1 'polypeptide(L)'
;MSLDKTYFEQMEAKIPHGRVRTRFAPSPTGYMHVGNLRTALYTWLIARSHGGDFILRIEDTDQGRYVDGAVDVIYRTMAECGLTHDEGPDVGGPVGPYIQTQRQGLYGKFAELLVEKGHAYYCFCDKTESEEDSGDFTRKDDPCRDLSAEEVQRRLDAGMPWVIRQKIPHEGETTFHDEIFGDITAPNADLDDQVLIKRDGLPTYNFANVIDDHLMGITHV
;
A
#
# COMPACT_ATOMS: atom_id res chain seq x y z
N MET A 1 4.97 -4.03 23.53
CA MET A 1 4.37 -5.39 23.37
C MET A 1 5.12 -6.07 22.25
N SER A 2 5.62 -7.30 22.47
CA SER A 2 6.23 -8.04 21.37
C SER A 2 5.11 -8.45 20.40
N LEU A 3 5.23 -8.11 19.13
CA LEU A 3 4.28 -8.51 18.10
C LEU A 3 4.22 -10.04 18.00
N ASP A 4 3.02 -10.56 17.88
CA ASP A 4 2.80 -12.01 17.73
C ASP A 4 3.31 -12.49 16.37
N LYS A 5 4.49 -13.08 16.34
CA LYS A 5 5.11 -13.62 15.12
C LYS A 5 4.21 -14.65 14.43
N THR A 6 3.44 -15.40 15.20
CA THR A 6 2.51 -16.41 14.69
C THR A 6 1.44 -15.80 13.78
N TYR A 7 1.05 -14.55 14.05
CA TYR A 7 0.11 -13.82 13.19
C TYR A 7 0.65 -13.64 11.78
N PHE A 8 1.90 -13.19 11.64
CA PHE A 8 2.52 -12.97 10.31
C PHE A 8 2.79 -14.31 9.60
N GLU A 9 3.24 -15.34 10.31
CA GLU A 9 3.44 -16.69 9.75
C GLU A 9 2.14 -17.30 9.22
N GLN A 10 1.02 -17.09 9.92
CA GLN A 10 -0.29 -17.55 9.47
C GLN A 10 -0.79 -16.78 8.23
N MET A 11 -0.44 -15.50 8.09
CA MET A 11 -0.76 -14.72 6.90
C MET A 11 0.07 -15.21 5.71
N GLU A 12 1.37 -15.39 5.91
CA GLU A 12 2.30 -15.88 4.89
C GLU A 12 1.90 -17.25 4.35
N ALA A 13 1.48 -18.16 5.23
CA ALA A 13 1.04 -19.51 4.86
C ALA A 13 -0.23 -19.55 3.99
N LYS A 14 -0.97 -18.44 3.88
CA LYS A 14 -2.19 -18.33 3.05
C LYS A 14 -1.91 -17.77 1.66
N ILE A 15 -0.71 -17.26 1.40
CA ILE A 15 -0.36 -16.65 0.12
C ILE A 15 -0.45 -17.70 -1.00
N PRO A 16 -1.23 -17.45 -2.06
CA PRO A 16 -1.29 -18.37 -3.20
C PRO A 16 0.04 -18.36 -3.97
N HIS A 17 0.51 -19.55 -4.33
CA HIS A 17 1.73 -19.74 -5.11
C HIS A 17 1.49 -20.57 -6.38
N GLY A 18 2.43 -20.51 -7.33
CA GLY A 18 2.46 -21.41 -8.48
C GLY A 18 1.55 -21.01 -9.66
N ARG A 19 0.89 -19.86 -9.60
CA ARG A 19 0.07 -19.30 -10.68
C ARG A 19 0.44 -17.85 -10.94
N VAL A 20 0.25 -17.38 -12.16
CA VAL A 20 0.29 -15.94 -12.45
C VAL A 20 -0.93 -15.28 -11.82
N ARG A 21 -0.70 -14.26 -11.04
CA ARG A 21 -1.75 -13.48 -10.39
C ARG A 21 -1.53 -11.99 -10.63
N THR A 22 -2.52 -11.36 -11.19
CA THR A 22 -2.52 -9.92 -11.48
C THR A 22 -3.68 -9.25 -10.80
N ARG A 23 -3.64 -7.94 -10.69
CA ARG A 23 -4.76 -7.21 -10.10
C ARG A 23 -5.08 -5.92 -10.84
N PHE A 24 -6.34 -5.53 -10.82
CA PHE A 24 -6.79 -4.18 -11.03
C PHE A 24 -7.23 -3.60 -9.68
N ALA A 25 -6.66 -2.45 -9.31
CA ALA A 25 -6.83 -1.88 -7.97
C ALA A 25 -7.29 -0.41 -8.04
N PRO A 26 -8.55 -0.17 -8.50
CA PRO A 26 -9.06 1.18 -8.66
C PRO A 26 -9.46 1.80 -7.31
N SER A 27 -9.22 3.11 -7.18
CA SER A 27 -9.81 3.92 -6.11
C SER A 27 -11.21 4.39 -6.52
N PRO A 28 -12.23 4.30 -5.64
CA PRO A 28 -13.60 4.67 -5.94
C PRO A 28 -13.82 6.19 -5.85
N THR A 29 -13.12 6.96 -6.71
CA THR A 29 -13.11 8.42 -6.70
C THR A 29 -13.98 9.05 -7.80
N GLY A 30 -14.85 8.26 -8.42
CA GLY A 30 -15.77 8.70 -9.46
C GLY A 30 -15.77 7.80 -10.69
N TYR A 31 -15.88 8.39 -11.88
CA TYR A 31 -15.94 7.64 -13.12
C TYR A 31 -14.57 7.05 -13.51
N MET A 32 -14.59 5.83 -14.03
CA MET A 32 -13.40 5.27 -14.69
C MET A 32 -13.12 6.02 -15.99
N HIS A 33 -11.87 6.41 -16.19
CA HIS A 33 -11.41 6.93 -17.47
C HIS A 33 -10.66 5.85 -18.25
N VAL A 34 -10.43 6.11 -19.56
CA VAL A 34 -9.79 5.15 -20.46
C VAL A 34 -8.42 4.68 -19.99
N GLY A 35 -7.67 5.49 -19.24
CA GLY A 35 -6.38 5.10 -18.67
C GLY A 35 -6.52 3.99 -17.62
N ASN A 36 -7.52 4.07 -16.73
CA ASN A 36 -7.80 3.00 -15.76
C ASN A 36 -8.21 1.70 -16.48
N LEU A 37 -9.09 1.82 -17.47
CA LEU A 37 -9.55 0.68 -18.26
C LEU A 37 -8.40 0.01 -19.03
N ARG A 38 -7.47 0.80 -19.58
CA ARG A 38 -6.26 0.27 -20.24
C ARG A 38 -5.42 -0.54 -19.26
N THR A 39 -5.20 -0.05 -18.04
CA THR A 39 -4.45 -0.78 -17.02
C THR A 39 -5.15 -2.09 -16.64
N ALA A 40 -6.48 -2.06 -16.45
CA ALA A 40 -7.27 -3.25 -16.20
C ALA A 40 -7.15 -4.27 -17.35
N LEU A 41 -7.22 -3.81 -18.60
CA LEU A 41 -7.09 -4.67 -19.77
C LEU A 41 -5.72 -5.38 -19.85
N TYR A 42 -4.63 -4.64 -19.61
CA TYR A 42 -3.29 -5.24 -19.67
C TYR A 42 -3.10 -6.31 -18.59
N THR A 43 -3.48 -6.01 -17.37
CA THR A 43 -3.35 -6.97 -16.26
C THR A 43 -4.27 -8.18 -16.45
N TRP A 44 -5.49 -7.97 -16.99
CA TRP A 44 -6.41 -9.05 -17.36
C TRP A 44 -5.83 -9.94 -18.46
N LEU A 45 -5.25 -9.35 -19.52
CA LEU A 45 -4.62 -10.10 -20.63
C LEU A 45 -3.44 -10.95 -20.13
N ILE A 46 -2.60 -10.42 -19.24
CA ILE A 46 -1.49 -11.18 -18.66
C ILE A 46 -2.04 -12.39 -17.88
N ALA A 47 -3.01 -12.20 -17.01
CA ALA A 47 -3.62 -13.30 -16.28
C ALA A 47 -4.19 -14.36 -17.24
N ARG A 48 -4.99 -13.95 -18.21
CA ARG A 48 -5.67 -14.87 -19.14
C ARG A 48 -4.70 -15.62 -20.05
N SER A 49 -3.64 -14.96 -20.54
CA SER A 49 -2.63 -15.59 -21.40
C SER A 49 -1.83 -16.69 -20.70
N HIS A 50 -1.72 -16.62 -19.36
CA HIS A 50 -1.01 -17.61 -18.55
C HIS A 50 -1.93 -18.56 -17.79
N GLY A 51 -3.25 -18.53 -18.02
CA GLY A 51 -4.21 -19.31 -17.24
C GLY A 51 -4.21 -18.97 -15.75
N GLY A 52 -3.87 -17.73 -15.44
CA GLY A 52 -3.75 -17.19 -14.09
C GLY A 52 -5.03 -16.54 -13.57
N ASP A 53 -4.93 -15.91 -12.40
CA ASP A 53 -6.04 -15.26 -11.72
C ASP A 53 -5.96 -13.75 -11.88
N PHE A 54 -7.09 -13.10 -12.15
CA PHE A 54 -7.25 -11.66 -12.20
C PHE A 54 -8.09 -11.18 -11.01
N ILE A 55 -7.52 -10.35 -10.17
CA ILE A 55 -8.12 -9.90 -8.89
C ILE A 55 -8.61 -8.46 -9.03
N LEU A 56 -9.81 -8.18 -8.53
CA LEU A 56 -10.30 -6.82 -8.32
C LEU A 56 -10.14 -6.45 -6.85
N ARG A 57 -9.35 -5.40 -6.56
CA ARG A 57 -9.19 -4.83 -5.22
C ARG A 57 -9.62 -3.37 -5.22
N ILE A 58 -10.50 -2.98 -4.31
CA ILE A 58 -10.95 -1.59 -4.15
C ILE A 58 -10.02 -0.88 -3.16
N GLU A 59 -9.36 0.19 -3.62
CA GLU A 59 -8.45 1.00 -2.82
C GLU A 59 -9.13 2.29 -2.36
N ASP A 60 -9.82 2.20 -1.24
CA ASP A 60 -10.67 3.23 -0.65
C ASP A 60 -10.06 3.92 0.58
N THR A 61 -8.73 3.88 0.74
CA THR A 61 -8.03 4.50 1.89
C THR A 61 -8.04 6.03 1.89
N ASP A 62 -8.37 6.66 0.76
CA ASP A 62 -8.61 8.09 0.66
C ASP A 62 -10.11 8.39 0.78
N GLN A 63 -10.58 8.44 2.02
CA GLN A 63 -11.99 8.66 2.34
C GLN A 63 -12.48 10.06 1.94
N GLY A 64 -11.58 11.03 1.81
CA GLY A 64 -11.93 12.41 1.38
C GLY A 64 -12.32 12.50 -0.09
N ARG A 65 -11.87 11.54 -0.92
CA ARG A 65 -12.20 11.46 -2.35
C ARG A 65 -13.17 10.33 -2.70
N TYR A 66 -13.69 9.62 -1.71
CA TYR A 66 -14.68 8.58 -1.96
C TYR A 66 -15.96 9.16 -2.57
N VAL A 67 -16.48 8.50 -3.61
CA VAL A 67 -17.72 8.89 -4.27
C VAL A 67 -18.72 7.73 -4.20
N ASP A 68 -19.90 8.01 -3.65
CA ASP A 68 -20.96 7.01 -3.58
C ASP A 68 -21.33 6.50 -4.98
N GLY A 69 -21.49 5.18 -5.11
CA GLY A 69 -21.80 4.53 -6.38
C GLY A 69 -20.61 4.33 -7.33
N ALA A 70 -19.41 4.84 -7.00
CA ALA A 70 -18.23 4.66 -7.85
C ALA A 70 -17.83 3.18 -7.99
N VAL A 71 -18.01 2.37 -6.95
CA VAL A 71 -17.75 0.93 -7.01
C VAL A 71 -18.67 0.24 -8.01
N ASP A 72 -19.96 0.60 -8.05
CA ASP A 72 -20.91 0.05 -9.02
C ASP A 72 -20.55 0.45 -10.46
N VAL A 73 -19.99 1.66 -10.65
CA VAL A 73 -19.48 2.10 -11.95
C VAL A 73 -18.29 1.23 -12.37
N ILE A 74 -17.38 0.90 -11.44
CA ILE A 74 -16.24 0.00 -11.72
C ILE A 74 -16.75 -1.37 -12.18
N TYR A 75 -17.65 -2.01 -11.42
CA TYR A 75 -18.20 -3.32 -11.79
C TYR A 75 -18.88 -3.30 -13.15
N ARG A 76 -19.75 -2.32 -13.39
CA ARG A 76 -20.48 -2.18 -14.66
C ARG A 76 -19.52 -1.97 -15.84
N THR A 77 -18.54 -1.07 -15.70
CA THR A 77 -17.57 -0.79 -16.76
C THR A 77 -16.74 -2.02 -17.11
N MET A 78 -16.27 -2.77 -16.10
CA MET A 78 -15.54 -4.01 -16.31
C MET A 78 -16.41 -5.05 -17.02
N ALA A 79 -17.65 -5.23 -16.58
CA ALA A 79 -18.59 -6.17 -17.19
C ALA A 79 -18.91 -5.83 -18.65
N GLU A 80 -19.19 -4.56 -18.98
CA GLU A 80 -19.43 -4.07 -20.33
C GLU A 80 -18.23 -4.28 -21.26
N CYS A 81 -17.01 -4.24 -20.71
CA CYS A 81 -15.77 -4.49 -21.45
C CYS A 81 -15.35 -5.98 -21.46
N GLY A 82 -16.11 -6.87 -20.83
CA GLY A 82 -15.78 -8.29 -20.75
C GLY A 82 -14.59 -8.65 -19.86
N LEU A 83 -14.16 -7.73 -18.99
CA LEU A 83 -13.04 -7.92 -18.07
C LEU A 83 -13.53 -8.59 -16.76
N THR A 84 -13.80 -9.89 -16.83
CA THR A 84 -14.23 -10.68 -15.67
C THR A 84 -13.07 -10.95 -14.72
N HIS A 85 -13.27 -10.73 -13.43
CA HIS A 85 -12.31 -11.04 -12.37
C HIS A 85 -12.64 -12.38 -11.69
N ASP A 86 -11.62 -13.04 -11.16
CA ASP A 86 -11.72 -14.35 -10.51
C ASP A 86 -11.91 -14.21 -9.00
N GLU A 87 -11.37 -13.12 -8.44
CA GLU A 87 -11.47 -12.77 -7.02
C GLU A 87 -11.78 -11.28 -6.89
N GLY A 88 -12.57 -10.92 -5.89
CA GLY A 88 -12.95 -9.53 -5.65
C GLY A 88 -13.99 -9.38 -4.55
N PRO A 89 -14.41 -8.14 -4.24
CA PRO A 89 -15.36 -7.90 -3.14
C PRO A 89 -16.72 -8.57 -3.34
N ASP A 90 -17.16 -8.71 -4.58
CA ASP A 90 -18.46 -9.26 -4.99
C ASP A 90 -18.45 -10.78 -5.15
N VAL A 91 -17.34 -11.35 -5.63
CA VAL A 91 -17.20 -12.79 -5.88
C VAL A 91 -16.46 -13.52 -4.77
N GLY A 92 -15.77 -12.79 -3.87
CA GLY A 92 -14.96 -13.39 -2.82
C GLY A 92 -13.64 -13.96 -3.32
N GLY A 93 -13.05 -14.86 -2.53
CA GLY A 93 -11.78 -15.53 -2.82
C GLY A 93 -10.96 -15.83 -1.55
N PRO A 94 -9.83 -16.53 -1.67
CA PRO A 94 -9.07 -17.07 -0.53
C PRO A 94 -8.29 -16.01 0.26
N VAL A 95 -7.99 -14.84 -0.33
CA VAL A 95 -7.09 -13.82 0.24
C VAL A 95 -7.79 -12.51 0.60
N GLY A 96 -9.13 -12.53 0.64
CA GLY A 96 -9.93 -11.36 1.05
C GLY A 96 -9.67 -10.91 2.52
N PRO A 97 -10.27 -9.79 2.90
CA PRO A 97 -11.18 -8.91 2.14
C PRO A 97 -10.46 -8.17 1.00
N TYR A 98 -11.23 -7.78 -0.04
CA TYR A 98 -10.71 -7.10 -1.23
C TYR A 98 -11.04 -5.60 -1.27
N ILE A 99 -11.40 -5.02 -0.12
CA ILE A 99 -11.60 -3.59 0.11
C ILE A 99 -10.59 -3.17 1.18
N GLN A 100 -9.78 -2.17 0.91
CA GLN A 100 -8.64 -1.81 1.78
C GLN A 100 -9.06 -1.32 3.16
N THR A 101 -10.15 -0.54 3.28
CA THR A 101 -10.64 -0.11 4.61
C THR A 101 -11.04 -1.29 5.49
N GLN A 102 -11.49 -2.42 4.93
CA GLN A 102 -11.79 -3.64 5.69
C GLN A 102 -10.55 -4.36 6.19
N ARG A 103 -9.35 -3.97 5.70
CA ARG A 103 -8.04 -4.53 6.07
C ARG A 103 -7.25 -3.60 7.02
N GLN A 104 -7.83 -2.48 7.46
CA GLN A 104 -7.14 -1.44 8.23
C GLN A 104 -6.31 -1.97 9.40
N GLY A 105 -6.84 -2.89 10.19
CA GLY A 105 -6.12 -3.50 11.32
C GLY A 105 -4.87 -4.31 10.95
N LEU A 106 -4.73 -4.70 9.68
CA LEU A 106 -3.57 -5.40 9.15
C LEU A 106 -2.38 -4.44 8.97
N TYR A 107 -2.61 -3.30 8.34
CA TYR A 107 -1.54 -2.35 7.99
C TYR A 107 -0.84 -1.78 9.22
N GLY A 108 -1.59 -1.47 10.28
CA GLY A 108 -1.03 -1.02 11.56
C GLY A 108 -0.02 -2.02 12.13
N LYS A 109 -0.33 -3.32 12.12
CA LYS A 109 0.58 -4.37 12.60
C LYS A 109 1.87 -4.48 11.79
N PHE A 110 1.79 -4.33 10.46
CA PHE A 110 2.99 -4.32 9.63
C PHE A 110 3.84 -3.06 9.88
N ALA A 111 3.22 -1.90 10.07
CA ALA A 111 3.93 -0.68 10.41
C ALA A 111 4.62 -0.79 11.79
N GLU A 112 3.94 -1.33 12.80
CA GLU A 112 4.52 -1.60 14.13
C GLU A 112 5.68 -2.60 14.04
N LEU A 113 5.59 -3.64 13.20
CA LEU A 113 6.68 -4.58 12.96
C LEU A 113 7.90 -3.88 12.35
N LEU A 114 7.69 -2.94 11.43
CA LEU A 114 8.78 -2.15 10.86
C LEU A 114 9.42 -1.25 11.91
N VAL A 115 8.65 -0.66 12.82
CA VAL A 115 9.17 0.12 13.95
C VAL A 115 10.00 -0.77 14.88
N GLU A 116 9.51 -1.96 15.24
CA GLU A 116 10.25 -2.91 16.09
C GLU A 116 11.58 -3.34 15.44
N LYS A 117 11.60 -3.49 14.11
CA LYS A 117 12.81 -3.83 13.34
C LYS A 117 13.73 -2.63 13.06
N GLY A 118 13.35 -1.41 13.42
CA GLY A 118 14.12 -0.20 13.16
C GLY A 118 14.07 0.31 11.71
N HIS A 119 13.08 -0.14 10.93
CA HIS A 119 12.84 0.28 9.55
C HIS A 119 11.71 1.30 9.40
N ALA A 120 11.09 1.70 10.51
CA ALA A 120 10.12 2.79 10.60
C ALA A 120 10.23 3.47 11.96
N TYR A 121 9.59 4.62 12.11
CA TYR A 121 9.57 5.37 13.36
C TYR A 121 8.30 6.19 13.53
N TYR A 122 7.94 6.53 14.78
CA TYR A 122 6.86 7.45 15.10
C TYR A 122 7.31 8.89 14.92
N CYS A 123 6.58 9.65 14.10
CA CYS A 123 6.80 11.08 13.92
C CYS A 123 5.62 11.86 14.53
N PHE A 124 5.93 12.82 15.41
CA PHE A 124 4.98 13.66 16.13
C PHE A 124 4.95 15.10 15.62
N CYS A 125 5.64 15.40 14.53
CA CYS A 125 5.72 16.74 13.96
C CYS A 125 4.37 17.15 13.36
N ASP A 126 3.97 18.40 13.63
CA ASP A 126 2.92 19.05 12.86
C ASP A 126 3.53 19.56 11.55
N LYS A 127 3.20 18.90 10.43
CA LYS A 127 3.46 19.50 9.13
C LYS A 127 2.39 20.56 8.87
N THR A 128 2.81 21.81 8.74
CA THR A 128 1.97 22.84 8.15
C THR A 128 1.93 22.63 6.63
N GLU A 129 0.79 22.90 5.99
CA GLU A 129 0.55 22.73 4.55
C GLU A 129 1.61 23.39 3.64
N SER A 130 2.37 24.35 4.18
CA SER A 130 3.47 25.03 3.47
C SER A 130 4.71 24.18 3.21
N GLU A 131 4.82 22.97 3.76
CA GLU A 131 5.98 22.09 3.56
C GLU A 131 5.78 21.04 2.45
N GLU A 132 4.54 20.83 2.01
CA GLU A 132 4.23 19.88 0.93
C GLU A 132 4.49 20.43 -0.48
N ASP A 133 4.62 21.75 -0.63
CA ASP A 133 4.61 22.43 -1.93
C ASP A 133 5.96 23.09 -2.32
N SER A 134 7.05 22.82 -1.60
CA SER A 134 8.31 23.53 -1.84
C SER A 134 9.08 23.07 -3.08
N GLY A 135 8.66 22.04 -3.80
CA GLY A 135 9.31 21.55 -5.03
C GLY A 135 10.82 21.23 -4.88
N ASP A 136 11.32 21.35 -3.68
CA ASP A 136 12.71 21.09 -3.34
C ASP A 136 12.86 19.62 -2.95
N PHE A 137 13.46 18.83 -3.83
CA PHE A 137 13.74 17.41 -3.64
C PHE A 137 14.85 17.13 -2.61
N THR A 138 15.27 18.12 -1.83
CA THR A 138 16.24 17.89 -0.77
C THR A 138 15.55 17.20 0.42
N ARG A 139 16.07 16.02 0.79
CA ARG A 139 15.64 15.27 1.96
C ARG A 139 15.69 16.17 3.20
N LYS A 140 14.59 16.29 3.91
CA LYS A 140 14.51 17.03 5.17
C LYS A 140 14.77 16.08 6.33
N ASP A 141 15.68 16.48 7.24
CA ASP A 141 15.90 15.75 8.48
C ASP A 141 14.63 15.82 9.36
N ASP A 142 14.06 14.66 9.68
CA ASP A 142 12.93 14.58 10.60
C ASP A 142 13.46 14.45 12.05
N PRO A 143 13.20 15.42 12.94
CA PRO A 143 13.71 15.40 14.31
C PRO A 143 13.17 14.21 15.13
N CYS A 144 12.13 13.52 14.67
CA CYS A 144 11.59 12.34 15.34
C CYS A 144 12.28 11.05 14.94
N ARG A 145 13.12 11.06 13.88
CA ARG A 145 13.72 9.86 13.30
C ARG A 145 14.56 9.06 14.30
N ASP A 146 15.25 9.73 15.19
CA ASP A 146 16.20 9.15 16.15
C ASP A 146 15.81 9.36 17.61
N LEU A 147 14.50 9.53 17.87
CA LEU A 147 13.99 9.56 19.24
C LEU A 147 14.23 8.22 19.95
N SER A 148 14.57 8.29 21.24
CA SER A 148 14.69 7.08 22.07
C SER A 148 13.31 6.41 22.27
N ALA A 149 13.31 5.10 22.53
CA ALA A 149 12.09 4.37 22.79
C ALA A 149 11.30 4.93 23.98
N GLU A 150 12.00 5.41 25.03
CA GLU A 150 11.39 6.02 26.20
C GLU A 150 10.68 7.33 25.84
N GLU A 151 11.31 8.16 24.99
CA GLU A 151 10.73 9.42 24.54
C GLU A 151 9.52 9.20 23.64
N VAL A 152 9.60 8.21 22.72
CA VAL A 152 8.46 7.79 21.90
C VAL A 152 7.29 7.35 22.80
N GLN A 153 7.56 6.46 23.77
CA GLN A 153 6.52 5.97 24.69
C GLN A 153 5.90 7.10 25.50
N ARG A 154 6.72 8.03 26.02
CA ARG A 154 6.24 9.20 26.76
C ARG A 154 5.27 10.05 25.93
N ARG A 155 5.56 10.26 24.65
CA ARG A 155 4.70 11.04 23.74
C ARG A 155 3.41 10.31 23.40
N LEU A 156 3.49 8.99 23.19
CA LEU A 156 2.30 8.15 22.97
C LEU A 156 1.38 8.16 24.20
N ASP A 157 1.94 8.01 25.42
CA ASP A 157 1.19 8.05 26.68
C ASP A 157 0.55 9.43 26.94
N ALA A 158 1.19 10.51 26.45
CA ALA A 158 0.64 11.86 26.48
C ALA A 158 -0.47 12.10 25.43
N GLY A 159 -0.79 11.12 24.60
CA GLY A 159 -1.81 11.21 23.56
C GLY A 159 -1.45 12.19 22.44
N MET A 160 -0.15 12.43 22.18
CA MET A 160 0.27 13.31 21.08
C MET A 160 -0.11 12.69 19.72
N PRO A 161 -0.63 13.47 18.77
CA PRO A 161 -0.89 13.00 17.43
C PRO A 161 0.39 12.52 16.77
N TRP A 162 0.31 11.41 16.03
CA TRP A 162 1.47 10.81 15.39
C TRP A 162 1.14 10.24 14.01
N VAL A 163 2.18 10.03 13.23
CA VAL A 163 2.20 9.19 12.03
C VAL A 163 3.34 8.19 12.15
N ILE A 164 3.30 7.09 11.39
CA ILE A 164 4.46 6.20 11.24
C ILE A 164 5.09 6.50 9.89
N ARG A 165 6.43 6.74 9.90
CA ARG A 165 7.23 6.96 8.71
C ARG A 165 8.20 5.82 8.48
N GLN A 166 8.45 5.52 7.21
CA GLN A 166 9.54 4.64 6.79
C GLN A 166 10.89 5.25 7.22
N LYS A 167 11.85 4.41 7.58
CA LYS A 167 13.22 4.81 7.90
C LYS A 167 14.15 4.34 6.78
N ILE A 168 14.27 5.13 5.71
CA ILE A 168 15.10 4.81 4.56
C ILE A 168 16.58 5.03 4.92
N PRO A 169 17.51 4.10 4.61
CA PRO A 169 18.94 4.34 4.79
C PRO A 169 19.40 5.59 4.05
N HIS A 170 20.30 6.37 4.64
CA HIS A 170 20.82 7.60 4.01
C HIS A 170 21.82 7.30 2.90
N GLU A 171 22.49 6.16 2.97
CA GLU A 171 23.53 5.73 2.03
C GLU A 171 23.07 4.51 1.24
N GLY A 172 23.74 4.28 0.11
CA GLY A 172 23.46 3.16 -0.77
C GLY A 172 22.41 3.46 -1.83
N GLU A 173 21.93 2.42 -2.47
CA GLU A 173 21.01 2.50 -3.60
C GLU A 173 19.91 1.45 -3.42
N THR A 174 18.73 1.76 -3.93
CA THR A 174 17.62 0.82 -4.07
C THR A 174 17.42 0.49 -5.53
N THR A 175 17.56 -0.79 -5.88
CA THR A 175 17.40 -1.29 -7.25
C THR A 175 16.24 -2.29 -7.32
N PHE A 176 15.42 -2.20 -8.36
CA PHE A 176 14.46 -3.22 -8.73
C PHE A 176 14.54 -3.53 -10.22
N HIS A 177 14.18 -4.74 -10.59
CA HIS A 177 14.13 -5.17 -11.99
C HIS A 177 12.75 -4.93 -12.57
N ASP A 178 12.69 -4.16 -13.67
CA ASP A 178 11.50 -3.97 -14.49
C ASP A 178 11.63 -4.83 -15.75
N GLU A 179 10.64 -5.66 -16.06
CA GLU A 179 10.67 -6.60 -17.20
C GLU A 179 10.71 -5.89 -18.57
N ILE A 180 10.39 -4.60 -18.61
CA ILE A 180 10.39 -3.80 -19.85
C ILE A 180 11.63 -2.90 -19.92
N PHE A 181 11.97 -2.24 -18.80
CA PHE A 181 13.03 -1.23 -18.74
C PHE A 181 14.34 -1.74 -18.16
N GLY A 182 14.40 -2.99 -17.68
CA GLY A 182 15.58 -3.55 -17.00
C GLY A 182 15.75 -3.01 -15.58
N ASP A 183 16.98 -3.00 -15.08
CA ASP A 183 17.25 -2.57 -13.71
C ASP A 183 17.08 -1.05 -13.56
N ILE A 184 16.22 -0.66 -12.64
CA ILE A 184 15.97 0.72 -12.25
C ILE A 184 16.57 0.94 -10.86
N THR A 185 17.50 1.88 -10.76
CA THR A 185 18.25 2.18 -9.53
C THR A 185 18.01 3.63 -9.11
N ALA A 186 17.72 3.85 -7.84
CA ALA A 186 17.61 5.18 -7.24
C ALA A 186 18.58 5.28 -6.05
N PRO A 187 19.38 6.36 -5.93
CA PRO A 187 20.14 6.63 -4.73
C PRO A 187 19.20 6.79 -3.53
N ASN A 188 19.53 6.15 -2.41
CA ASN A 188 18.71 6.27 -1.20
C ASN A 188 18.67 7.71 -0.65
N ALA A 189 19.70 8.50 -0.94
CA ALA A 189 19.76 9.92 -0.58
C ALA A 189 18.62 10.76 -1.23
N ASP A 190 18.10 10.31 -2.38
CA ASP A 190 17.02 10.99 -3.11
C ASP A 190 15.63 10.54 -2.64
N LEU A 191 15.56 9.58 -1.70
CA LEU A 191 14.31 9.02 -1.20
C LEU A 191 13.97 9.62 0.17
N ASP A 192 12.76 10.15 0.31
CA ASP A 192 12.24 10.64 1.58
C ASP A 192 11.68 9.53 2.47
N ASP A 193 11.72 9.76 3.78
CA ASP A 193 11.00 8.93 4.75
C ASP A 193 9.48 9.10 4.61
N GLN A 194 8.88 8.28 3.75
CA GLN A 194 7.46 8.37 3.43
C GLN A 194 6.57 8.02 4.64
N VAL A 195 5.41 8.66 4.74
CA VAL A 195 4.39 8.27 5.70
C VAL A 195 3.81 6.91 5.31
N LEU A 196 3.81 5.97 6.25
CA LEU A 196 3.22 4.64 6.10
C LEU A 196 1.79 4.61 6.66
N ILE A 197 1.62 5.12 7.90
CA ILE A 197 0.32 5.24 8.57
C ILE A 197 0.05 6.71 8.86
N LYS A 198 -1.10 7.18 8.42
CA LYS A 198 -1.59 8.54 8.62
C LYS A 198 -2.16 8.74 10.04
N ARG A 199 -2.44 9.99 10.43
CA ARG A 199 -3.02 10.34 11.75
C ARG A 199 -4.41 9.73 11.99
N ASP A 200 -5.16 9.46 10.94
CA ASP A 200 -6.46 8.78 10.99
C ASP A 200 -6.35 7.26 11.16
N GLY A 201 -5.12 6.73 11.24
CA GLY A 201 -4.84 5.30 11.37
C GLY A 201 -4.92 4.53 10.04
N LEU A 202 -5.23 5.20 8.92
CA LEU A 202 -5.24 4.59 7.61
C LEU A 202 -3.83 4.58 7.00
N PRO A 203 -3.51 3.56 6.20
CA PRO A 203 -2.24 3.52 5.48
C PRO A 203 -2.22 4.54 4.34
N THR A 204 -1.01 4.91 3.90
CA THR A 204 -0.84 5.55 2.60
C THR A 204 -1.01 4.53 1.48
N TYR A 205 -1.31 5.03 0.27
CA TYR A 205 -1.48 4.20 -0.93
C TYR A 205 -0.32 3.23 -1.15
N ASN A 206 0.91 3.73 -1.18
CA ASN A 206 2.09 2.91 -1.45
C ASN A 206 2.31 1.81 -0.40
N PHE A 207 2.04 2.10 0.87
CA PHE A 207 2.19 1.12 1.93
C PHE A 207 1.12 0.04 1.89
N ALA A 208 -0.13 0.43 1.66
CA ALA A 208 -1.24 -0.52 1.56
C ALA A 208 -1.05 -1.48 0.40
N ASN A 209 -0.72 -0.96 -0.80
CA ASN A 209 -0.65 -1.80 -1.98
C ASN A 209 0.50 -2.82 -1.94
N VAL A 210 1.66 -2.46 -1.37
CA VAL A 210 2.79 -3.40 -1.20
C VAL A 210 2.41 -4.58 -0.30
N ILE A 211 1.73 -4.31 0.82
CA ILE A 211 1.28 -5.35 1.75
C ILE A 211 0.21 -6.23 1.09
N ASP A 212 -0.74 -5.60 0.41
CA ASP A 212 -1.83 -6.32 -0.24
C ASP A 212 -1.34 -7.15 -1.41
N ASP A 213 -0.47 -6.62 -2.26
CA ASP A 213 0.09 -7.36 -3.38
C ASP A 213 0.88 -8.58 -2.89
N HIS A 214 1.68 -8.43 -1.84
CA HIS A 214 2.39 -9.55 -1.22
C HIS A 214 1.41 -10.61 -0.68
N LEU A 215 0.47 -10.22 0.19
CA LEU A 215 -0.44 -11.15 0.84
C LEU A 215 -1.50 -11.75 -0.10
N MET A 216 -1.78 -11.11 -1.21
CA MET A 216 -2.65 -11.64 -2.26
C MET A 216 -1.89 -12.46 -3.29
N GLY A 217 -0.56 -12.58 -3.16
CA GLY A 217 0.29 -13.34 -4.06
C GLY A 217 0.34 -12.77 -5.47
N ILE A 218 0.26 -11.44 -5.62
CA ILE A 218 0.35 -10.78 -6.93
C ILE A 218 1.75 -10.98 -7.49
N THR A 219 1.83 -11.49 -8.69
CA THR A 219 3.10 -11.84 -9.35
C THR A 219 3.54 -10.83 -10.40
N HIS A 220 2.59 -10.09 -10.98
CA HIS A 220 2.86 -9.10 -12.03
C HIS A 220 2.04 -7.84 -11.77
N VAL A 221 2.72 -6.71 -11.74
CA VAL A 221 2.14 -5.38 -11.53
C VAL A 221 2.39 -4.50 -12.75
#